data_9c474fb4e71472dd56d53a508467e99f
#
_entry.id   9c474fb4e71472dd56d53a508467e99f
#
_cell.length_a   1.000
_cell.length_b   1.000
_cell.length_c   1.000
_cell.angle_alpha   90.00
_cell.angle_beta   90.00
_cell.angle_gamma   90.00
#
_symmetry.space_group_name_H-M   'P 1'
#
loop_
_entity.id
_entity.type
_entity.pdbx_description
1 polymer ?
#
loop_
_entity_poly.entity_id
_entity_poly.type
_entity_poly.pdbx_seq_one_letter_code
_entity_poly.pdbx_strand_id
1 'polypeptide(L)'
;MATPKIRSLLYLMLSAFGVGLTFIALLLLSQAAQNSENFDQLANSILWINILCLLVLMVLLVGNLGKLYRDYRHNVPGSKLKARMVGMFVGLAIIPLLIVFYFSMQFINRGIDTWFNIEVESGLDDALTLSRNALGVQMRDHLNSTVEAADQLQEIQRSQIIYELGFIRESIGANELTLFGQNSQILATNSDISSNYVPAALSSEMMMQVRQNRPFVSLDPLSDGAYEIRTAVPIIAERTNEIVGIMRARFPVSQRVGRMVNSIDSSYTDYKKIVYLREPLKRTFSLTLTVVLMISLLASIFGAFVLSRRLVSPIQNLVEGTKAVAKGDFDKRLPIPSKDEIGFLINSFNEMTKGLSSARQQASISQNLVEEERANLEIILAS
;
A
#
# COMPACT_ATOMS: atom_id res chain seq x y z
N MET A 1 27.94 -6.45 35.79
CA MET A 1 27.29 -7.59 35.06
C MET A 1 25.81 -7.58 35.38
N ALA A 2 24.95 -7.30 34.39
CA ALA A 2 23.49 -7.27 34.61
C ALA A 2 22.95 -8.65 34.96
N THR A 3 22.14 -8.73 36.02
CA THR A 3 21.55 -9.98 36.50
C THR A 3 20.71 -10.65 35.39
N PRO A 4 20.61 -11.99 35.34
CA PRO A 4 19.90 -12.71 34.29
C PRO A 4 18.42 -12.29 34.15
N LYS A 5 17.80 -11.77 35.20
CA LYS A 5 16.45 -11.18 35.20
C LYS A 5 16.36 -9.90 34.36
N ILE A 6 17.35 -9.03 34.45
CA ILE A 6 17.38 -7.74 33.69
C ILE A 6 17.53 -8.05 32.19
N ARG A 7 18.35 -9.01 31.80
CA ARG A 7 18.50 -9.42 30.40
C ARG A 7 17.20 -10.00 29.80
N SER A 8 16.48 -10.85 30.54
CA SER A 8 15.21 -11.42 30.05
C SER A 8 14.13 -10.37 29.92
N LEU A 9 14.07 -9.39 30.84
CA LEU A 9 13.12 -8.28 30.78
C LEU A 9 13.44 -7.35 29.62
N LEU A 10 14.73 -7.05 29.40
CA LEU A 10 15.19 -6.23 28.27
C LEU A 10 14.82 -6.87 26.91
N TYR A 11 14.99 -8.19 26.76
CA TYR A 11 14.60 -8.92 25.56
C TYR A 11 13.08 -8.88 25.34
N LEU A 12 12.30 -9.00 26.39
CA LEU A 12 10.83 -8.97 26.31
C LEU A 12 10.33 -7.55 25.97
N MET A 13 10.94 -6.51 26.56
CA MET A 13 10.68 -5.11 26.19
C MET A 13 11.07 -4.82 24.75
N LEU A 14 12.21 -5.33 24.27
CA LEU A 14 12.69 -5.11 22.91
C LEU A 14 11.76 -5.79 21.88
N SER A 15 11.26 -7.00 22.19
CA SER A 15 10.30 -7.67 21.32
C SER A 15 8.93 -6.99 21.31
N ALA A 16 8.44 -6.54 22.47
CA ALA A 16 7.19 -5.79 22.57
C ALA A 16 7.28 -4.44 21.85
N PHE A 17 8.43 -3.76 21.97
CA PHE A 17 8.70 -2.53 21.24
C PHE A 17 8.72 -2.75 19.72
N GLY A 18 9.35 -3.83 19.24
CA GLY A 18 9.34 -4.21 17.82
C GLY A 18 7.93 -4.44 17.29
N VAL A 19 7.10 -5.20 18.00
CA VAL A 19 5.69 -5.43 17.62
C VAL A 19 4.88 -4.13 17.66
N GLY A 20 5.09 -3.28 18.67
CA GLY A 20 4.45 -1.95 18.74
C GLY A 20 4.85 -1.05 17.57
N LEU A 21 6.10 -1.06 17.19
CA LEU A 21 6.62 -0.27 16.07
C LEU A 21 6.05 -0.74 14.71
N THR A 22 5.86 -2.04 14.53
CA THR A 22 5.19 -2.58 13.33
C THR A 22 3.72 -2.21 13.25
N PHE A 23 3.03 -2.17 14.40
CA PHE A 23 1.64 -1.74 14.46
C PHE A 23 1.49 -0.25 14.09
N ILE A 24 2.38 0.60 14.61
CA ILE A 24 2.45 2.02 14.25
C ILE A 24 2.76 2.18 12.75
N ALA A 25 3.69 1.39 12.21
CA ALA A 25 4.02 1.41 10.79
C ALA A 25 2.81 1.03 9.91
N LEU A 26 2.00 0.05 10.32
CA LEU A 26 0.75 -0.32 9.62
C LEU A 26 -0.29 0.78 9.68
N LEU A 27 -0.45 1.47 10.81
CA LEU A 27 -1.35 2.61 10.93
C LEU A 27 -0.93 3.77 10.02
N LEU A 28 0.38 4.07 9.98
CA LEU A 28 0.94 5.11 9.10
C LEU A 28 0.75 4.73 7.62
N LEU A 29 0.91 3.46 7.26
CA LEU A 29 0.65 2.98 5.89
C LEU A 29 -0.82 3.13 5.51
N SER A 30 -1.74 2.84 6.44
CA SER A 30 -3.17 3.04 6.23
C SER A 30 -3.52 4.51 5.99
N GLN A 31 -2.88 5.44 6.71
CA GLN A 31 -3.06 6.88 6.49
C GLN A 31 -2.39 7.37 5.19
N ALA A 32 -1.21 6.84 4.87
CA ALA A 32 -0.50 7.18 3.62
C ALA A 32 -1.28 6.73 2.38
N ALA A 33 -2.01 5.62 2.44
CA ALA A 33 -2.85 5.13 1.36
C ALA A 33 -4.02 6.08 1.02
N GLN A 34 -4.40 6.98 1.94
CA GLN A 34 -5.43 7.99 1.71
C GLN A 34 -4.89 9.27 1.06
N ASN A 35 -3.58 9.48 1.02
CA ASN A 35 -2.94 10.71 0.53
C ASN A 35 -1.90 10.38 -0.54
N SER A 36 -2.31 10.43 -1.82
CA SER A 36 -1.52 9.93 -2.95
C SER A 36 -0.21 10.69 -3.23
N GLU A 37 -0.10 11.95 -2.83
CA GLU A 37 1.08 12.77 -3.16
C GLU A 37 2.35 12.38 -2.39
N ASN A 38 2.22 11.83 -1.17
CA ASN A 38 3.34 11.47 -0.31
C ASN A 38 3.48 9.95 -0.11
N PHE A 39 2.69 9.14 -0.84
CA PHE A 39 2.61 7.70 -0.65
C PHE A 39 3.97 7.01 -0.77
N ASP A 40 4.73 7.31 -1.81
CA ASP A 40 6.01 6.65 -2.10
C ASP A 40 7.08 6.92 -1.03
N GLN A 41 7.17 8.13 -0.51
CA GLN A 41 8.15 8.47 0.52
C GLN A 41 7.81 7.83 1.87
N LEU A 42 6.53 7.86 2.26
CA LEU A 42 6.07 7.25 3.51
C LEU A 42 6.14 5.73 3.47
N ALA A 43 5.71 5.10 2.39
CA ALA A 43 5.79 3.66 2.19
C ALA A 43 7.22 3.15 2.27
N ASN A 44 8.16 3.85 1.65
CA ASN A 44 9.58 3.48 1.66
C ASN A 44 10.20 3.62 3.07
N SER A 45 9.87 4.68 3.80
CA SER A 45 10.33 4.88 5.19
C SER A 45 9.80 3.80 6.14
N ILE A 46 8.52 3.44 6.02
CA ILE A 46 7.88 2.38 6.79
C ILE A 46 8.54 1.02 6.52
N LEU A 47 8.87 0.76 5.26
CA LEU A 47 9.51 -0.48 4.83
C LEU A 47 10.91 -0.63 5.44
N TRP A 48 11.71 0.45 5.46
CA TRP A 48 13.03 0.46 6.11
C TRP A 48 12.96 0.24 7.62
N ILE A 49 11.99 0.85 8.31
CA ILE A 49 11.77 0.65 9.75
C ILE A 49 11.44 -0.82 10.03
N ASN A 50 10.57 -1.43 9.25
CA ASN A 50 10.19 -2.82 9.38
C ASN A 50 11.36 -3.77 9.12
N ILE A 51 12.18 -3.51 8.09
CA ILE A 51 13.39 -4.30 7.79
C ILE A 51 14.39 -4.21 8.95
N LEU A 52 14.60 -3.02 9.52
CA LEU A 52 15.48 -2.86 10.67
C LEU A 52 14.99 -3.66 11.88
N CYS A 53 13.68 -3.62 12.16
CA CYS A 53 13.07 -4.40 13.22
C CYS A 53 13.25 -5.91 13.02
N LEU A 54 13.04 -6.39 11.79
CA LEU A 54 13.23 -7.79 11.39
C LEU A 54 14.69 -8.22 11.59
N LEU A 55 15.66 -7.38 11.20
CA LEU A 55 17.09 -7.65 11.40
C LEU A 55 17.43 -7.81 12.89
N VAL A 56 16.95 -6.91 13.73
CA VAL A 56 17.18 -6.96 15.19
C VAL A 56 16.60 -8.26 15.77
N LEU A 57 15.36 -8.58 15.45
CA LEU A 57 14.71 -9.82 15.93
C LEU A 57 15.44 -11.07 15.43
N MET A 58 15.88 -11.08 14.18
CA MET A 58 16.64 -12.19 13.59
C MET A 58 17.95 -12.44 14.32
N VAL A 59 18.72 -11.39 14.62
CA VAL A 59 19.99 -11.51 15.37
C VAL A 59 19.73 -12.10 16.77
N LEU A 60 18.70 -11.61 17.46
CA LEU A 60 18.31 -12.12 18.78
C LEU A 60 17.89 -13.60 18.72
N LEU A 61 17.15 -13.98 17.68
CA LEU A 61 16.69 -15.34 17.48
C LEU A 61 17.85 -16.29 17.20
N VAL A 62 18.75 -15.94 16.29
CA VAL A 62 19.93 -16.76 15.92
C VAL A 62 20.79 -17.02 17.16
N GLY A 63 20.99 -16.02 18.01
CA GLY A 63 21.71 -16.19 19.27
C GLY A 63 21.04 -17.16 20.23
N ASN A 64 19.72 -17.13 20.34
CA ASN A 64 18.97 -18.03 21.22
C ASN A 64 18.87 -19.45 20.65
N LEU A 65 18.68 -19.59 19.34
CA LEU A 65 18.61 -20.87 18.64
C LEU A 65 19.98 -21.58 18.67
N GLY A 66 21.07 -20.84 18.45
CA GLY A 66 22.43 -21.37 18.55
C GLY A 66 22.75 -21.93 19.96
N LYS A 67 22.30 -21.23 21.02
CA LYS A 67 22.41 -21.73 22.39
C LYS A 67 21.61 -23.02 22.61
N LEU A 68 20.34 -23.02 22.15
CA LEU A 68 19.49 -24.22 22.29
C LEU A 68 20.08 -25.42 21.55
N TYR A 69 20.55 -25.19 20.31
CA TYR A 69 21.18 -26.26 19.50
C TYR A 69 22.44 -26.83 20.18
N ARG A 70 23.27 -25.96 20.71
CA ARG A 70 24.49 -26.38 21.46
C ARG A 70 24.13 -27.15 22.72
N ASP A 71 23.16 -26.66 23.53
CA ASP A 71 22.71 -27.34 24.74
C ASP A 71 22.08 -28.70 24.42
N TYR A 72 21.33 -28.81 23.31
CA TYR A 72 20.73 -30.05 22.82
C TYR A 72 21.79 -31.04 22.38
N ARG A 73 22.81 -30.62 21.62
CA ARG A 73 23.90 -31.45 21.11
C ARG A 73 24.80 -31.98 22.23
N HIS A 74 25.02 -31.19 23.27
CA HIS A 74 25.81 -31.58 24.43
C HIS A 74 24.99 -32.33 25.50
N ASN A 75 23.75 -32.74 25.20
CA ASN A 75 22.86 -33.44 26.12
C ASN A 75 22.77 -32.81 27.53
N VAL A 76 22.79 -31.48 27.58
CA VAL A 76 22.61 -30.75 28.85
C VAL A 76 21.26 -31.13 29.45
N PRO A 77 21.18 -31.48 30.74
CA PRO A 77 19.92 -31.86 31.40
C PRO A 77 18.80 -30.84 31.09
N GLY A 78 17.64 -31.35 30.64
CA GLY A 78 16.47 -30.52 30.29
C GLY A 78 16.49 -29.83 28.93
N SER A 79 17.59 -29.92 28.16
CA SER A 79 17.65 -29.34 26.81
C SER A 79 16.63 -29.99 25.86
N LYS A 80 16.39 -31.29 25.96
CA LYS A 80 15.39 -32.04 25.17
C LYS A 80 13.97 -31.58 25.50
N LEU A 81 13.66 -31.37 26.78
CA LEU A 81 12.36 -30.85 27.22
C LEU A 81 12.14 -29.41 26.69
N LYS A 82 13.16 -28.59 26.82
CA LYS A 82 13.14 -27.20 26.31
C LYS A 82 12.93 -27.15 24.79
N ALA A 83 13.61 -27.97 24.02
CA ALA A 83 13.45 -28.04 22.57
C ALA A 83 12.03 -28.51 22.18
N ARG A 84 11.49 -29.53 22.87
CA ARG A 84 10.10 -29.99 22.63
C ARG A 84 9.07 -28.89 22.94
N MET A 85 9.21 -28.22 24.08
CA MET A 85 8.32 -27.12 24.46
C MET A 85 8.40 -25.96 23.47
N VAL A 86 9.58 -25.52 23.05
CA VAL A 86 9.75 -24.48 22.02
C VAL A 86 9.07 -24.94 20.73
N GLY A 87 9.30 -26.18 20.27
CA GLY A 87 8.68 -26.73 19.07
C GLY A 87 7.14 -26.72 19.13
N MET A 88 6.55 -27.09 20.26
CA MET A 88 5.09 -27.08 20.46
C MET A 88 4.52 -25.65 20.42
N PHE A 89 5.13 -24.70 21.13
CA PHE A 89 4.66 -23.30 21.13
C PHE A 89 4.82 -22.64 19.75
N VAL A 90 5.92 -22.92 19.07
CA VAL A 90 6.17 -22.43 17.71
C VAL A 90 5.12 -23.01 16.74
N GLY A 91 4.89 -24.33 16.78
CA GLY A 91 3.87 -24.98 15.95
C GLY A 91 2.47 -24.41 16.18
N LEU A 92 2.09 -24.23 17.46
CA LEU A 92 0.79 -23.64 17.82
C LEU A 92 0.61 -22.21 17.31
N ALA A 93 1.69 -21.41 17.28
CA ALA A 93 1.65 -20.04 16.82
C ALA A 93 1.71 -19.89 15.29
N ILE A 94 2.50 -20.73 14.60
CA ILE A 94 2.71 -20.64 13.15
C ILE A 94 1.44 -20.96 12.37
N ILE A 95 0.67 -21.97 12.76
CA ILE A 95 -0.50 -22.41 11.99
C ILE A 95 -1.55 -21.30 11.84
N PRO A 96 -2.05 -20.66 12.93
CA PRO A 96 -3.00 -19.56 12.80
C PRO A 96 -2.42 -18.37 12.03
N LEU A 97 -1.12 -18.07 12.23
CA LEU A 97 -0.45 -16.96 11.58
C LEU A 97 -0.40 -17.13 10.06
N LEU A 98 -0.08 -18.32 9.57
CA LEU A 98 -0.07 -18.64 8.14
C LEU A 98 -1.47 -18.60 7.54
N ILE A 99 -2.49 -19.06 8.28
CA ILE A 99 -3.89 -19.02 7.83
C ILE A 99 -4.31 -17.55 7.66
N VAL A 100 -4.07 -16.70 8.66
CA VAL A 100 -4.43 -15.27 8.59
C VAL A 100 -3.67 -14.59 7.47
N PHE A 101 -2.39 -14.87 7.29
CA PHE A 101 -1.60 -14.31 6.19
C PHE A 101 -2.16 -14.70 4.82
N TYR A 102 -2.48 -15.98 4.61
CA TYR A 102 -3.04 -16.46 3.34
C TYR A 102 -4.36 -15.75 2.99
N PHE A 103 -5.29 -15.70 3.95
CA PHE A 103 -6.57 -15.01 3.72
C PHE A 103 -6.41 -13.51 3.54
N SER A 104 -5.52 -12.86 4.30
CA SER A 104 -5.23 -11.43 4.15
C SER A 104 -4.63 -11.12 2.79
N MET A 105 -3.70 -11.94 2.30
CA MET A 105 -3.10 -11.79 0.98
C MET A 105 -4.15 -11.95 -0.14
N GLN A 106 -5.01 -12.96 0.00
CA GLN A 106 -6.10 -13.17 -0.95
C GLN A 106 -7.12 -12.03 -0.93
N PHE A 107 -7.44 -11.51 0.26
CA PHE A 107 -8.34 -10.38 0.41
C PHE A 107 -7.78 -9.11 -0.23
N ILE A 108 -6.49 -8.80 0.01
CA ILE A 108 -5.83 -7.63 -0.61
C ILE A 108 -5.84 -7.77 -2.14
N ASN A 109 -5.41 -8.92 -2.68
CA ASN A 109 -5.36 -9.13 -4.11
C ASN A 109 -6.74 -9.00 -4.77
N ARG A 110 -7.75 -9.66 -4.22
CA ARG A 110 -9.12 -9.59 -4.75
C ARG A 110 -9.76 -8.21 -4.51
N GLY A 111 -9.55 -7.61 -3.35
CA GLY A 111 -10.10 -6.29 -3.02
C GLY A 111 -9.58 -5.22 -3.98
N ILE A 112 -8.25 -5.18 -4.20
CA ILE A 112 -7.66 -4.25 -5.14
C ILE A 112 -8.17 -4.51 -6.57
N ASP A 113 -8.23 -5.77 -7.02
CA ASP A 113 -8.75 -6.11 -8.36
C ASP A 113 -10.23 -5.71 -8.54
N THR A 114 -11.04 -5.78 -7.48
CA THR A 114 -12.45 -5.37 -7.52
C THR A 114 -12.61 -3.85 -7.55
N TRP A 115 -11.75 -3.11 -6.85
CA TRP A 115 -11.77 -1.63 -6.88
C TRP A 115 -11.37 -1.06 -8.23
N PHE A 116 -10.49 -1.75 -8.95
CA PHE A 116 -10.04 -1.39 -10.30
C PHE A 116 -10.73 -2.29 -11.33
N ASN A 117 -12.05 -2.13 -11.45
CA ASN A 117 -12.86 -2.97 -12.34
C ASN A 117 -12.57 -2.64 -13.81
N ILE A 118 -12.17 -3.65 -14.58
CA ILE A 118 -11.89 -3.56 -16.03
C ILE A 118 -13.13 -3.10 -16.80
N GLU A 119 -14.34 -3.43 -16.33
CA GLU A 119 -15.60 -3.02 -16.97
C GLU A 119 -15.80 -1.49 -16.87
N VAL A 120 -15.40 -0.85 -15.79
CA VAL A 120 -15.47 0.62 -15.65
C VAL A 120 -14.46 1.28 -16.59
N GLU A 121 -13.26 0.73 -16.73
CA GLU A 121 -12.23 1.23 -17.64
C GLU A 121 -12.72 1.17 -19.09
N SER A 122 -13.23 0.02 -19.53
CA SER A 122 -13.76 -0.14 -20.90
C SER A 122 -14.97 0.76 -21.15
N GLY A 123 -15.88 0.87 -20.19
CA GLY A 123 -17.05 1.74 -20.32
C GLY A 123 -16.70 3.23 -20.45
N LEU A 124 -15.68 3.71 -19.72
CA LEU A 124 -15.20 5.09 -19.85
C LEU A 124 -14.46 5.32 -21.18
N ASP A 125 -13.66 4.36 -21.63
CA ASP A 125 -12.95 4.44 -22.92
C ASP A 125 -13.94 4.43 -24.11
N ASP A 126 -14.94 3.57 -24.06
CA ASP A 126 -16.03 3.51 -25.04
C ASP A 126 -16.82 4.83 -25.06
N ALA A 127 -17.16 5.38 -23.89
CA ALA A 127 -17.88 6.65 -23.79
C ALA A 127 -17.04 7.82 -24.35
N LEU A 128 -15.72 7.85 -24.08
CA LEU A 128 -14.82 8.86 -24.63
C LEU A 128 -14.69 8.72 -26.14
N THR A 129 -14.54 7.52 -26.63
CA THR A 129 -14.46 7.23 -28.08
C THR A 129 -15.75 7.61 -28.80
N LEU A 130 -16.89 7.25 -28.24
CA LEU A 130 -18.20 7.64 -28.79
C LEU A 130 -18.37 9.17 -28.82
N SER A 131 -17.99 9.83 -27.74
CA SER A 131 -18.05 11.30 -27.64
C SER A 131 -17.18 12.02 -28.67
N ARG A 132 -15.93 11.53 -28.86
CA ARG A 132 -15.01 12.04 -29.88
C ARG A 132 -15.52 11.78 -31.29
N ASN A 133 -16.08 10.60 -31.54
CA ASN A 133 -16.68 10.27 -32.83
C ASN A 133 -17.88 11.16 -33.14
N ALA A 134 -18.76 11.41 -32.18
CA ALA A 134 -19.90 12.28 -32.34
C ALA A 134 -19.48 13.71 -32.70
N LEU A 135 -18.47 14.26 -32.00
CA LEU A 135 -17.89 15.56 -32.37
C LEU A 135 -17.23 15.52 -33.76
N GLY A 136 -16.53 14.45 -34.10
CA GLY A 136 -15.93 14.28 -35.43
C GLY A 136 -16.94 14.24 -36.55
N VAL A 137 -18.14 13.70 -36.33
CA VAL A 137 -19.27 13.76 -37.27
C VAL A 137 -19.75 15.21 -37.40
N GLN A 138 -20.03 15.91 -36.30
CA GLN A 138 -20.45 17.30 -36.34
C GLN A 138 -19.44 18.22 -37.07
N MET A 139 -18.15 18.01 -36.76
CA MET A 139 -17.08 18.75 -37.44
C MET A 139 -17.09 18.55 -38.95
N ARG A 140 -17.30 17.31 -39.41
CA ARG A 140 -17.40 16.99 -40.84
C ARG A 140 -18.65 17.57 -41.48
N ASP A 141 -19.80 17.50 -40.81
CA ASP A 141 -21.05 18.07 -41.31
C ASP A 141 -20.94 19.58 -41.48
N HIS A 142 -20.41 20.29 -40.46
CA HIS A 142 -20.18 21.74 -40.57
C HIS A 142 -19.12 22.10 -41.61
N LEU A 143 -18.09 21.26 -41.80
CA LEU A 143 -17.10 21.45 -42.86
C LEU A 143 -17.77 21.33 -44.24
N ASN A 144 -18.57 20.31 -44.46
CA ASN A 144 -19.32 20.11 -45.72
C ASN A 144 -20.28 21.25 -45.98
N SER A 145 -21.04 21.69 -44.96
CA SER A 145 -21.90 22.88 -45.10
C SER A 145 -21.13 24.14 -45.45
N THR A 146 -19.90 24.27 -44.92
CA THR A 146 -19.03 25.42 -45.29
C THR A 146 -18.51 25.32 -46.71
N VAL A 147 -18.22 24.11 -47.21
CA VAL A 147 -17.82 23.86 -48.61
C VAL A 147 -18.97 24.23 -49.55
N GLU A 148 -20.18 23.74 -49.29
CA GLU A 148 -21.38 24.05 -50.05
C GLU A 148 -21.67 25.55 -50.07
N ALA A 149 -21.50 26.22 -48.92
CA ALA A 149 -21.64 27.69 -48.82
C ALA A 149 -20.59 28.44 -49.64
N ALA A 150 -19.35 27.94 -49.70
CA ALA A 150 -18.30 28.53 -50.51
C ALA A 150 -18.56 28.37 -52.00
N ASP A 151 -19.13 27.24 -52.42
CA ASP A 151 -19.51 27.00 -53.81
C ASP A 151 -20.68 27.92 -54.24
N GLN A 152 -21.69 28.10 -53.37
CA GLN A 152 -22.79 29.03 -53.63
C GLN A 152 -22.32 30.44 -53.83
N LEU A 153 -21.30 30.91 -53.09
CA LEU A 153 -20.74 32.25 -53.20
C LEU A 153 -20.03 32.53 -54.52
N GLN A 154 -19.57 31.50 -55.23
CA GLN A 154 -18.92 31.67 -56.53
C GLN A 154 -19.88 32.15 -57.62
N GLU A 155 -21.17 31.86 -57.50
CA GLU A 155 -22.20 32.23 -58.47
C GLU A 155 -22.74 33.67 -58.21
N ILE A 156 -22.40 34.32 -57.08
CA ILE A 156 -22.97 35.58 -56.65
C ILE A 156 -22.12 36.76 -57.11
N GLN A 157 -22.77 37.83 -57.59
CA GLN A 157 -22.10 39.08 -57.96
C GLN A 157 -21.49 39.75 -56.73
N ARG A 158 -20.28 40.30 -56.87
CA ARG A 158 -19.53 40.95 -55.76
C ARG A 158 -20.32 42.00 -54.99
N SER A 159 -21.24 42.74 -55.65
CA SER A 159 -22.08 43.76 -55.04
C SER A 159 -23.17 43.21 -54.11
N GLN A 160 -23.53 41.95 -54.23
CA GLN A 160 -24.57 41.28 -53.45
C GLN A 160 -24.02 40.39 -52.32
N ILE A 161 -22.69 40.12 -52.31
CA ILE A 161 -22.03 39.23 -51.36
C ILE A 161 -22.38 39.55 -49.92
N ILE A 162 -22.43 40.81 -49.51
CA ILE A 162 -22.69 41.24 -48.12
C ILE A 162 -24.11 40.84 -47.67
N TYR A 163 -25.10 40.94 -48.53
CA TYR A 163 -26.47 40.55 -48.22
C TYR A 163 -26.64 39.03 -48.20
N GLU A 164 -26.11 38.34 -49.20
CA GLU A 164 -26.22 36.92 -49.33
C GLU A 164 -25.41 36.17 -48.23
N LEU A 165 -24.30 36.74 -47.76
CA LEU A 165 -23.50 36.15 -46.68
C LEU A 165 -24.32 35.96 -45.39
N GLY A 166 -25.27 36.84 -45.09
CA GLY A 166 -26.18 36.73 -43.96
C GLY A 166 -27.14 35.54 -44.10
N PHE A 167 -27.74 35.38 -45.27
CA PHE A 167 -28.66 34.26 -45.55
C PHE A 167 -27.91 32.91 -45.54
N ILE A 168 -26.73 32.88 -46.14
CA ILE A 168 -25.88 31.68 -46.13
C ILE A 168 -25.46 31.30 -44.70
N ARG A 169 -25.01 32.29 -43.88
CA ARG A 169 -24.68 32.06 -42.47
C ARG A 169 -25.82 31.42 -41.70
N GLU A 170 -27.04 31.96 -41.86
CA GLU A 170 -28.23 31.41 -41.18
C GLU A 170 -28.60 30.03 -41.69
N SER A 171 -28.50 29.79 -43.01
CA SER A 171 -28.85 28.50 -43.61
C SER A 171 -27.94 27.34 -43.12
N ILE A 172 -26.65 27.63 -42.90
CA ILE A 172 -25.69 26.65 -42.40
C ILE A 172 -25.65 26.60 -40.86
N GLY A 173 -26.35 27.50 -40.15
CA GLY A 173 -26.38 27.58 -38.69
C GLY A 173 -25.06 28.07 -38.06
N ALA A 174 -24.29 28.88 -38.77
CA ALA A 174 -23.04 29.44 -38.25
C ALA A 174 -23.30 30.68 -37.41
N ASN A 175 -22.53 30.90 -36.33
CA ASN A 175 -22.52 32.14 -35.55
C ASN A 175 -21.76 33.26 -36.26
N GLU A 176 -20.76 32.92 -37.08
CA GLU A 176 -19.97 33.84 -37.87
C GLU A 176 -19.62 33.21 -39.22
N LEU A 177 -19.75 34.01 -40.27
CA LEU A 177 -19.25 33.68 -41.60
C LEU A 177 -18.41 34.83 -42.11
N THR A 178 -17.15 34.60 -42.39
CA THR A 178 -16.18 35.61 -42.83
C THR A 178 -15.51 35.23 -44.12
N LEU A 179 -15.49 36.10 -45.08
CA LEU A 179 -14.80 35.98 -46.35
C LEU A 179 -13.47 36.73 -46.31
N PHE A 180 -12.39 36.05 -46.60
CA PHE A 180 -11.05 36.61 -46.74
C PHE A 180 -10.61 36.57 -48.18
N GLY A 181 -9.90 37.60 -48.62
CA GLY A 181 -9.25 37.65 -49.93
C GLY A 181 -7.93 36.87 -49.95
N GLN A 182 -7.30 36.83 -51.13
CA GLN A 182 -6.00 36.15 -51.33
C GLN A 182 -4.89 36.59 -50.35
N ASN A 183 -4.88 37.86 -49.95
CA ASN A 183 -3.94 38.48 -49.02
C ASN A 183 -4.41 38.40 -47.56
N SER A 184 -5.40 37.54 -47.27
CA SER A 184 -5.99 37.37 -45.92
C SER A 184 -6.67 38.65 -45.36
N GLN A 185 -6.95 39.70 -46.23
CA GLN A 185 -7.79 40.82 -45.82
C GLN A 185 -9.24 40.38 -45.75
N ILE A 186 -9.98 40.91 -44.76
CA ILE A 186 -11.42 40.67 -44.63
C ILE A 186 -12.15 41.40 -45.75
N LEU A 187 -12.88 40.66 -46.58
CA LEU A 187 -13.70 41.20 -47.67
C LEU A 187 -15.14 41.47 -47.21
N ALA A 188 -15.69 40.54 -46.45
CA ALA A 188 -17.01 40.60 -45.89
C ALA A 188 -17.11 39.74 -44.64
N THR A 189 -17.97 40.12 -43.69
CA THR A 189 -18.29 39.32 -42.51
C THR A 189 -19.73 39.50 -42.11
N ASN A 190 -20.35 38.43 -41.66
CA ASN A 190 -21.64 38.44 -41.00
C ASN A 190 -21.56 37.61 -39.73
N SER A 191 -22.01 38.19 -38.61
CA SER A 191 -21.95 37.51 -37.29
C SER A 191 -23.22 37.81 -36.51
N ASP A 192 -23.68 36.85 -35.77
CA ASP A 192 -24.77 36.98 -34.80
C ASP A 192 -24.29 37.66 -33.49
N ILE A 193 -22.97 37.78 -33.31
CA ILE A 193 -22.33 38.43 -32.17
C ILE A 193 -22.26 39.92 -32.44
N SER A 194 -22.84 40.73 -31.55
CA SER A 194 -22.97 42.19 -31.55
C SER A 194 -22.19 43.00 -32.61
N SER A 195 -22.78 44.10 -33.10
CA SER A 195 -22.39 44.97 -34.23
C SER A 195 -20.96 45.57 -34.24
N ASN A 196 -20.16 45.36 -33.18
CA ASN A 196 -18.77 45.85 -33.08
C ASN A 196 -17.71 44.72 -33.06
N TYR A 197 -18.06 43.49 -33.48
CA TYR A 197 -17.13 42.39 -33.53
C TYR A 197 -16.21 42.50 -34.74
N VAL A 198 -14.90 42.49 -34.48
CA VAL A 198 -13.88 42.39 -35.53
C VAL A 198 -13.44 40.93 -35.61
N PRO A 199 -13.62 40.26 -36.76
CA PRO A 199 -13.21 38.88 -36.89
C PRO A 199 -11.71 38.72 -36.67
N ALA A 200 -11.32 37.68 -35.93
CA ALA A 200 -9.90 37.33 -35.75
C ALA A 200 -9.25 36.99 -37.09
N ALA A 201 -7.97 37.28 -37.25
CA ALA A 201 -7.20 36.86 -38.41
C ALA A 201 -7.16 35.28 -38.52
N LEU A 202 -6.89 34.82 -39.74
CA LEU A 202 -6.66 33.37 -39.97
C LEU A 202 -5.42 32.93 -39.22
N SER A 203 -5.48 31.79 -38.54
CA SER A 203 -4.29 31.17 -37.91
C SER A 203 -3.30 30.71 -38.97
N SER A 204 -2.01 30.66 -38.62
CA SER A 204 -0.96 30.18 -39.55
C SER A 204 -1.22 28.75 -40.03
N GLU A 205 -1.75 27.88 -39.15
CA GLU A 205 -2.10 26.48 -39.46
C GLU A 205 -3.26 26.43 -40.48
N MET A 206 -4.32 27.17 -40.23
CA MET A 206 -5.48 27.25 -41.08
C MET A 206 -5.09 27.77 -42.50
N MET A 207 -4.26 28.82 -42.53
CA MET A 207 -3.78 29.39 -43.79
C MET A 207 -2.90 28.39 -44.57
N MET A 208 -2.04 27.65 -43.88
CA MET A 208 -1.17 26.69 -44.53
C MET A 208 -1.99 25.56 -45.20
N GLN A 209 -2.99 25.00 -44.54
CA GLN A 209 -3.84 23.93 -45.09
C GLN A 209 -4.70 24.46 -46.28
N VAL A 210 -5.35 25.59 -46.12
CA VAL A 210 -6.22 26.13 -47.15
C VAL A 210 -5.46 26.52 -48.39
N ARG A 211 -4.22 27.06 -48.28
CA ARG A 211 -3.37 27.35 -49.43
C ARG A 211 -2.91 26.10 -50.21
N GLN A 212 -2.94 24.94 -49.53
CA GLN A 212 -2.69 23.65 -50.20
C GLN A 212 -3.99 23.05 -50.78
N ASN A 213 -5.01 23.83 -50.92
CA ASN A 213 -6.34 23.39 -51.36
C ASN A 213 -6.95 22.31 -50.49
N ARG A 214 -6.67 22.33 -49.18
CA ARG A 214 -7.24 21.41 -48.20
C ARG A 214 -8.17 22.18 -47.25
N PRO A 215 -9.42 21.73 -47.11
CA PRO A 215 -10.31 22.29 -46.10
C PRO A 215 -9.74 22.10 -44.71
N PHE A 216 -9.98 23.04 -43.82
CA PHE A 216 -9.58 23.05 -42.42
C PHE A 216 -10.79 22.96 -41.52
N VAL A 217 -10.70 22.16 -40.45
CA VAL A 217 -11.65 22.13 -39.37
C VAL A 217 -10.95 21.93 -38.05
N SER A 218 -11.32 22.71 -37.04
CA SER A 218 -10.81 22.59 -35.67
C SER A 218 -11.94 22.71 -34.65
N LEU A 219 -11.70 22.15 -33.46
CA LEU A 219 -12.52 22.34 -32.28
C LEU A 219 -11.71 23.18 -31.29
N ASP A 220 -12.19 24.36 -30.98
CA ASP A 220 -11.47 25.30 -30.16
C ASP A 220 -12.23 25.62 -28.87
N PRO A 221 -11.54 25.63 -27.71
CA PRO A 221 -12.16 25.99 -26.45
C PRO A 221 -12.40 27.52 -26.38
N LEU A 222 -13.57 27.90 -25.86
CA LEU A 222 -13.87 29.26 -25.45
C LEU A 222 -13.56 29.49 -23.96
N SER A 223 -13.40 30.78 -23.60
CA SER A 223 -13.06 31.20 -22.23
C SER A 223 -14.10 30.81 -21.17
N ASP A 224 -15.34 30.55 -21.57
CA ASP A 224 -16.44 30.11 -20.70
C ASP A 224 -16.56 28.58 -20.54
N GLY A 225 -15.60 27.83 -21.08
CA GLY A 225 -15.62 26.36 -21.07
C GLY A 225 -16.51 25.72 -22.13
N ALA A 226 -17.11 26.57 -23.04
CA ALA A 226 -17.76 26.08 -24.23
C ALA A 226 -16.76 25.80 -25.35
N TYR A 227 -17.21 25.13 -26.39
CA TYR A 227 -16.41 24.83 -27.58
C TYR A 227 -17.05 25.44 -28.80
N GLU A 228 -16.23 25.79 -29.78
CA GLU A 228 -16.68 26.15 -31.11
C GLU A 228 -15.98 25.30 -32.17
N ILE A 229 -16.70 24.96 -33.22
CA ILE A 229 -16.12 24.37 -34.41
C ILE A 229 -15.78 25.49 -35.38
N ARG A 230 -14.50 25.56 -35.75
CA ARG A 230 -14.02 26.49 -36.78
C ARG A 230 -13.73 25.74 -38.05
N THR A 231 -14.27 26.19 -39.16
CA THR A 231 -14.00 25.66 -40.51
C THR A 231 -13.39 26.75 -41.37
N ALA A 232 -12.49 26.37 -42.26
CA ALA A 232 -12.01 27.26 -43.33
C ALA A 232 -11.85 26.48 -44.63
N VAL A 233 -12.40 27.05 -45.70
CA VAL A 233 -12.36 26.39 -47.00
C VAL A 233 -11.87 27.40 -48.08
N PRO A 234 -11.08 26.90 -49.07
CA PRO A 234 -10.71 27.78 -50.21
C PRO A 234 -11.90 28.03 -51.12
N ILE A 235 -11.99 29.21 -51.64
CA ILE A 235 -12.91 29.56 -52.75
C ILE A 235 -12.05 29.52 -54.01
N ILE A 236 -12.41 28.63 -54.94
CA ILE A 236 -11.65 28.37 -56.16
C ILE A 236 -12.38 28.94 -57.33
N ALA A 237 -11.72 29.73 -58.17
CA ALA A 237 -12.31 30.22 -59.41
C ALA A 237 -12.46 29.08 -60.44
N GLU A 238 -13.66 28.85 -60.96
CA GLU A 238 -13.98 27.76 -61.90
C GLU A 238 -13.09 27.80 -63.18
N ARG A 239 -12.69 28.99 -63.64
CA ARG A 239 -11.93 29.14 -64.91
C ARG A 239 -10.44 28.94 -64.76
N THR A 240 -9.86 29.32 -63.63
CA THR A 240 -8.41 29.31 -63.41
C THR A 240 -7.93 28.25 -62.45
N ASN A 241 -8.85 27.64 -61.74
CA ASN A 241 -8.57 26.69 -60.61
C ASN A 241 -7.63 27.30 -59.56
N GLU A 242 -7.62 28.64 -59.46
CA GLU A 242 -6.84 29.40 -58.46
C GLU A 242 -7.71 29.75 -57.25
N ILE A 243 -7.08 29.79 -56.05
CA ILE A 243 -7.74 30.20 -54.82
C ILE A 243 -7.94 31.72 -54.88
N VAL A 244 -9.18 32.19 -55.02
CA VAL A 244 -9.56 33.61 -55.07
C VAL A 244 -9.92 34.18 -53.70
N GLY A 245 -10.18 33.30 -52.72
CA GLY A 245 -10.52 33.72 -51.36
C GLY A 245 -10.57 32.51 -50.41
N ILE A 246 -10.83 32.83 -49.15
CA ILE A 246 -10.99 31.80 -48.08
C ILE A 246 -12.30 32.15 -47.35
N MET A 247 -13.16 31.19 -47.23
CA MET A 247 -14.36 31.27 -46.37
C MET A 247 -14.07 30.61 -45.05
N ARG A 248 -14.30 31.32 -43.95
CA ARG A 248 -14.25 30.80 -42.58
C ARG A 248 -15.63 30.88 -41.95
N ALA A 249 -16.05 29.76 -41.33
CA ALA A 249 -17.26 29.73 -40.51
C ALA A 249 -16.93 29.29 -39.08
N ARG A 250 -17.75 29.77 -38.14
CA ARG A 250 -17.71 29.40 -36.73
C ARG A 250 -19.07 28.88 -36.31
N PHE A 251 -19.10 27.68 -35.74
CA PHE A 251 -20.32 27.03 -35.32
C PHE A 251 -20.29 26.80 -33.79
N PRO A 252 -21.38 27.07 -33.08
CA PRO A 252 -21.46 26.87 -31.67
C PRO A 252 -21.59 25.35 -31.39
N VAL A 253 -20.77 24.85 -30.50
CA VAL A 253 -21.01 23.52 -29.90
C VAL A 253 -21.94 23.71 -28.71
N SER A 254 -23.01 22.91 -28.65
CA SER A 254 -23.93 22.94 -27.51
C SER A 254 -23.15 22.83 -26.18
N GLN A 255 -23.43 23.76 -25.25
CA GLN A 255 -22.82 23.76 -23.91
C GLN A 255 -23.00 22.40 -23.18
N ARG A 256 -24.09 21.68 -23.45
CA ARG A 256 -24.32 20.36 -22.91
C ARG A 256 -23.28 19.36 -23.43
N VAL A 257 -23.02 19.38 -24.74
CA VAL A 257 -22.01 18.48 -25.37
C VAL A 257 -20.62 18.82 -24.90
N GLY A 258 -20.25 20.09 -24.87
CA GLY A 258 -18.95 20.56 -24.37
C GLY A 258 -18.69 20.13 -22.92
N ARG A 259 -19.67 20.32 -22.02
CA ARG A 259 -19.57 19.86 -20.62
C ARG A 259 -19.48 18.36 -20.52
N MET A 260 -20.22 17.61 -21.33
CA MET A 260 -20.20 16.15 -21.34
C MET A 260 -18.82 15.62 -21.77
N VAL A 261 -18.23 16.19 -22.81
CA VAL A 261 -16.87 15.84 -23.27
C VAL A 261 -15.83 16.10 -22.19
N ASN A 262 -15.86 17.29 -21.59
CA ASN A 262 -14.95 17.66 -20.51
C ASN A 262 -15.12 16.76 -19.28
N SER A 263 -16.36 16.43 -18.91
CA SER A 263 -16.63 15.54 -17.79
C SER A 263 -16.13 14.12 -18.03
N ILE A 264 -16.31 13.59 -19.23
CA ILE A 264 -15.83 12.24 -19.60
C ILE A 264 -14.29 12.24 -19.64
N ASP A 265 -13.67 13.26 -20.26
CA ASP A 265 -12.21 13.33 -20.38
C ASP A 265 -11.53 13.49 -19.01
N SER A 266 -12.08 14.35 -18.13
CA SER A 266 -11.58 14.47 -16.76
C SER A 266 -11.76 13.18 -15.97
N SER A 267 -12.93 12.56 -16.03
CA SER A 267 -13.21 11.29 -15.34
C SER A 267 -12.29 10.17 -15.83
N TYR A 268 -12.05 10.10 -17.14
CA TYR A 268 -11.13 9.12 -17.73
C TYR A 268 -9.69 9.37 -17.29
N THR A 269 -9.25 10.63 -17.29
CA THR A 269 -7.90 11.00 -16.85
C THR A 269 -7.69 10.68 -15.36
N ASP A 270 -8.67 10.99 -14.52
CA ASP A 270 -8.60 10.71 -13.08
C ASP A 270 -8.65 9.21 -12.81
N TYR A 271 -9.48 8.47 -13.54
CA TYR A 271 -9.51 7.01 -13.48
C TYR A 271 -8.14 6.40 -13.88
N LYS A 272 -7.53 6.88 -14.96
CA LYS A 272 -6.19 6.43 -15.39
C LYS A 272 -5.11 6.68 -14.33
N LYS A 273 -5.13 7.82 -13.65
CA LYS A 273 -4.23 8.10 -12.53
C LYS A 273 -4.39 7.06 -11.41
N ILE A 274 -5.64 6.74 -11.09
CA ILE A 274 -5.95 5.74 -10.05
C ILE A 274 -5.50 4.33 -10.48
N VAL A 275 -5.78 3.92 -11.72
CA VAL A 275 -5.37 2.61 -12.28
C VAL A 275 -3.84 2.46 -12.27
N TYR A 276 -3.10 3.54 -12.54
CA TYR A 276 -1.64 3.52 -12.48
C TYR A 276 -1.13 3.14 -11.07
N LEU A 277 -1.87 3.48 -10.02
CA LEU A 277 -1.51 3.13 -8.63
C LEU A 277 -1.82 1.68 -8.25
N ARG A 278 -2.57 0.92 -9.07
CA ARG A 278 -2.99 -0.46 -8.78
C ARG A 278 -1.80 -1.39 -8.47
N GLU A 279 -0.83 -1.47 -9.38
CA GLU A 279 0.33 -2.34 -9.21
C GLU A 279 1.27 -1.89 -8.07
N PRO A 280 1.62 -0.60 -7.93
CA PRO A 280 2.34 -0.11 -6.77
C PRO A 280 1.65 -0.42 -5.43
N LEU A 281 0.33 -0.22 -5.33
CA LEU A 281 -0.44 -0.54 -4.14
C LEU A 281 -0.39 -2.04 -3.82
N LYS A 282 -0.68 -2.91 -4.79
CA LYS A 282 -0.59 -4.37 -4.62
C LYS A 282 0.78 -4.78 -4.09
N ARG A 283 1.83 -4.29 -4.72
CA ARG A 283 3.21 -4.59 -4.35
C ARG A 283 3.53 -4.12 -2.93
N THR A 284 3.17 -2.90 -2.60
CA THR A 284 3.46 -2.30 -1.28
C THR A 284 2.72 -3.02 -0.17
N PHE A 285 1.42 -3.29 -0.35
CA PHE A 285 0.63 -4.05 0.64
C PHE A 285 1.13 -5.49 0.80
N SER A 286 1.46 -6.17 -0.31
CA SER A 286 2.00 -7.54 -0.26
C SER A 286 3.35 -7.60 0.44
N LEU A 287 4.26 -6.66 0.15
CA LEU A 287 5.55 -6.57 0.83
C LEU A 287 5.38 -6.28 2.31
N THR A 288 4.55 -5.31 2.66
CA THR A 288 4.29 -4.95 4.07
C THR A 288 3.70 -6.12 4.83
N LEU A 289 2.70 -6.80 4.26
CA LEU A 289 2.09 -7.97 4.89
C LEU A 289 3.11 -9.11 5.09
N THR A 290 3.98 -9.33 4.10
CA THR A 290 5.04 -10.33 4.19
C THR A 290 6.05 -9.98 5.30
N VAL A 291 6.46 -8.73 5.40
CA VAL A 291 7.37 -8.27 6.45
C VAL A 291 6.72 -8.40 7.83
N VAL A 292 5.44 -8.02 7.96
CA VAL A 292 4.67 -8.18 9.20
C VAL A 292 4.55 -9.66 9.60
N LEU A 293 4.29 -10.56 8.64
CA LEU A 293 4.31 -12.00 8.88
C LEU A 293 5.67 -12.44 9.43
N MET A 294 6.76 -12.04 8.80
CA MET A 294 8.11 -12.40 9.22
C MET A 294 8.42 -11.92 10.64
N ILE A 295 8.06 -10.68 10.95
CA ILE A 295 8.23 -10.12 12.31
C ILE A 295 7.39 -10.89 13.33
N SER A 296 6.11 -11.17 13.02
CA SER A 296 5.21 -11.91 13.88
C SER A 296 5.72 -13.34 14.14
N LEU A 297 6.25 -13.98 13.11
CA LEU A 297 6.86 -15.31 13.20
C LEU A 297 8.10 -15.30 14.11
N LEU A 298 9.00 -14.33 13.91
CA LEU A 298 10.19 -14.17 14.75
C LEU A 298 9.83 -13.86 16.20
N ALA A 299 8.84 -12.98 16.42
CA ALA A 299 8.35 -12.64 17.76
C ALA A 299 7.71 -13.86 18.45
N SER A 300 6.93 -14.65 17.71
CA SER A 300 6.32 -15.89 18.23
C SER A 300 7.38 -16.92 18.64
N ILE A 301 8.39 -17.12 17.81
CA ILE A 301 9.52 -18.03 18.14
C ILE A 301 10.26 -17.51 19.38
N PHE A 302 10.54 -16.21 19.44
CA PHE A 302 11.18 -15.60 20.61
C PHE A 302 10.33 -15.75 21.87
N GLY A 303 9.03 -15.50 21.79
CA GLY A 303 8.07 -15.71 22.88
C GLY A 303 8.06 -17.16 23.35
N ALA A 304 8.07 -18.14 22.43
CA ALA A 304 8.17 -19.57 22.74
C ALA A 304 9.46 -19.90 23.51
N PHE A 305 10.58 -19.29 23.16
CA PHE A 305 11.83 -19.45 23.92
C PHE A 305 11.74 -18.89 25.34
N VAL A 306 11.17 -17.71 25.49
CA VAL A 306 11.02 -17.06 26.81
C VAL A 306 10.10 -17.91 27.70
N LEU A 307 8.95 -18.33 27.16
CA LEU A 307 7.98 -19.16 27.88
C LEU A 307 8.54 -20.53 28.26
N SER A 308 9.17 -21.22 27.30
CA SER A 308 9.84 -22.49 27.55
C SER A 308 10.90 -22.36 28.65
N ARG A 309 11.68 -21.29 28.64
CA ARG A 309 12.70 -21.07 29.68
C ARG A 309 12.09 -20.83 31.07
N ARG A 310 10.97 -20.11 31.14
CA ARG A 310 10.23 -19.88 32.40
C ARG A 310 9.67 -21.16 33.00
N LEU A 311 9.18 -22.08 32.15
CA LEU A 311 8.57 -23.34 32.61
C LEU A 311 9.62 -24.42 32.88
N VAL A 312 10.64 -24.56 32.04
CA VAL A 312 11.59 -25.67 32.11
C VAL A 312 12.67 -25.45 33.18
N SER A 313 13.16 -24.21 33.36
CA SER A 313 14.25 -23.92 34.31
C SER A 313 13.94 -24.29 35.76
N PRO A 314 12.77 -23.96 36.33
CA PRO A 314 12.40 -24.39 37.68
C PRO A 314 12.31 -25.91 37.84
N ILE A 315 11.78 -26.61 36.84
CA ILE A 315 11.68 -28.08 36.82
C ILE A 315 13.08 -28.72 36.83
N GLN A 316 14.02 -28.16 36.07
CA GLN A 316 15.41 -28.61 36.09
C GLN A 316 16.05 -28.44 37.46
N ASN A 317 15.85 -27.28 38.08
CA ASN A 317 16.36 -27.02 39.44
C ASN A 317 15.81 -28.06 40.45
N LEU A 318 14.52 -28.41 40.35
CA LEU A 318 13.90 -29.44 41.17
C LEU A 318 14.52 -30.82 40.95
N VAL A 319 14.76 -31.24 39.69
CA VAL A 319 15.43 -32.50 39.36
C VAL A 319 16.87 -32.53 39.92
N GLU A 320 17.61 -31.44 39.81
CA GLU A 320 18.95 -31.32 40.37
C GLU A 320 18.94 -31.35 41.91
N GLY A 321 17.98 -30.64 42.52
CA GLY A 321 17.79 -30.66 43.96
C GLY A 321 17.45 -32.06 44.48
N THR A 322 16.50 -32.73 43.82
CA THR A 322 16.14 -34.13 44.18
C THR A 322 17.32 -35.09 44.08
N LYS A 323 18.16 -34.94 43.04
CA LYS A 323 19.39 -35.72 42.92
C LYS A 323 20.40 -35.42 44.00
N ALA A 324 20.51 -34.16 44.46
CA ALA A 324 21.37 -33.79 45.58
C ALA A 324 20.90 -34.44 46.90
N VAL A 325 19.57 -34.35 47.15
CA VAL A 325 18.95 -35.00 48.31
C VAL A 325 19.18 -36.51 48.31
N ALA A 326 19.02 -37.18 47.16
CA ALA A 326 19.30 -38.61 47.01
C ALA A 326 20.74 -39.01 47.32
N LYS A 327 21.68 -38.07 47.17
CA LYS A 327 23.11 -38.24 47.54
C LYS A 327 23.41 -37.84 48.99
N GLY A 328 22.39 -37.47 49.78
CA GLY A 328 22.55 -37.11 51.18
C GLY A 328 22.83 -35.62 51.43
N ASP A 329 22.76 -34.76 50.39
CA ASP A 329 22.88 -33.30 50.53
C ASP A 329 21.50 -32.72 50.85
N PHE A 330 21.15 -32.70 52.15
CA PHE A 330 19.86 -32.15 52.65
C PHE A 330 19.92 -30.64 52.89
N ASP A 331 21.05 -29.99 52.71
CA ASP A 331 21.20 -28.54 52.90
C ASP A 331 20.92 -27.75 51.61
N LYS A 332 20.80 -28.45 50.52
CA LYS A 332 20.46 -27.83 49.20
C LYS A 332 19.12 -27.11 49.27
N ARG A 333 19.15 -25.81 48.99
CA ARG A 333 17.93 -24.94 48.87
C ARG A 333 17.80 -24.46 47.46
N LEU A 334 16.57 -24.49 46.94
CA LEU A 334 16.25 -24.00 45.61
C LEU A 334 15.66 -22.57 45.67
N PRO A 335 16.11 -21.67 44.77
CA PRO A 335 15.53 -20.31 44.71
C PRO A 335 14.08 -20.36 44.25
N ILE A 336 13.17 -19.65 44.92
CA ILE A 336 11.76 -19.58 44.56
C ILE A 336 11.63 -18.54 43.42
N PRO A 337 11.31 -18.96 42.16
CA PRO A 337 11.31 -18.05 41.02
C PRO A 337 10.04 -17.21 40.87
N SER A 338 8.91 -17.69 41.38
CA SER A 338 7.58 -17.11 41.17
C SER A 338 6.68 -17.37 42.39
N LYS A 339 5.51 -16.73 42.42
CA LYS A 339 4.47 -16.93 43.46
C LYS A 339 3.30 -17.79 42.94
N ASP A 340 3.54 -18.57 41.87
CA ASP A 340 2.59 -19.48 41.24
C ASP A 340 2.75 -20.91 41.78
N GLU A 341 2.10 -21.88 41.19
CA GLU A 341 2.11 -23.29 41.57
C GLU A 341 3.54 -23.86 41.52
N ILE A 342 4.39 -23.37 40.64
CA ILE A 342 5.81 -23.78 40.56
C ILE A 342 6.56 -23.20 41.76
N GLY A 343 6.29 -21.99 42.18
CA GLY A 343 6.85 -21.41 43.38
C GLY A 343 6.45 -22.20 44.65
N PHE A 344 5.18 -22.61 44.73
CA PHE A 344 4.66 -23.44 45.81
C PHE A 344 5.38 -24.79 45.85
N LEU A 345 5.55 -25.47 44.71
CA LEU A 345 6.25 -26.73 44.63
C LEU A 345 7.70 -26.62 45.09
N ILE A 346 8.42 -25.56 44.72
CA ILE A 346 9.80 -25.33 45.16
C ILE A 346 9.86 -25.06 46.69
N ASN A 347 8.88 -24.28 47.22
CA ASN A 347 8.82 -24.04 48.66
C ASN A 347 8.60 -25.35 49.42
N SER A 348 7.66 -26.19 48.98
CA SER A 348 7.39 -27.50 49.58
C SER A 348 8.63 -28.42 49.53
N PHE A 349 9.39 -28.39 48.43
CA PHE A 349 10.68 -29.10 48.35
C PHE A 349 11.68 -28.58 49.38
N ASN A 350 11.80 -27.25 49.54
CA ASN A 350 12.70 -26.63 50.52
C ASN A 350 12.27 -26.97 51.98
N GLU A 351 10.99 -27.03 52.27
CA GLU A 351 10.48 -27.48 53.59
C GLU A 351 10.78 -28.94 53.84
N MET A 352 10.56 -29.81 52.85
CA MET A 352 10.92 -31.22 52.94
C MET A 352 12.40 -31.41 53.22
N THR A 353 13.28 -30.75 52.49
CA THR A 353 14.74 -30.86 52.69
C THR A 353 15.18 -30.35 54.04
N LYS A 354 14.50 -29.29 54.59
CA LYS A 354 14.71 -28.78 55.94
C LYS A 354 14.35 -29.85 56.99
N GLY A 355 13.23 -30.52 56.82
CA GLY A 355 12.75 -31.57 57.72
C GLY A 355 13.74 -32.76 57.72
N LEU A 356 14.20 -33.17 56.51
CA LEU A 356 15.19 -34.26 56.41
C LEU A 356 16.54 -33.91 57.05
N SER A 357 17.04 -32.67 56.87
CA SER A 357 18.27 -32.21 57.53
C SER A 357 18.16 -32.21 59.04
N SER A 358 17.01 -31.74 59.58
CA SER A 358 16.74 -31.78 61.04
C SER A 358 16.65 -33.18 61.59
N ALA A 359 15.94 -34.08 60.88
CA ALA A 359 15.79 -35.49 61.30
C ALA A 359 17.16 -36.20 61.31
N ARG A 360 18.02 -35.97 60.28
CA ARG A 360 19.38 -36.53 60.23
C ARG A 360 20.25 -36.01 61.39
N GLN A 361 20.16 -34.72 61.72
CA GLN A 361 20.90 -34.13 62.81
C GLN A 361 20.46 -34.72 64.16
N GLN A 362 19.16 -34.92 64.38
CA GLN A 362 18.66 -35.58 65.58
C GLN A 362 19.13 -37.03 65.68
N ALA A 363 19.07 -37.79 64.56
CA ALA A 363 19.60 -39.16 64.54
C ALA A 363 21.08 -39.25 64.87
N SER A 364 21.89 -38.30 64.32
CA SER A 364 23.34 -38.21 64.62
C SER A 364 23.62 -37.88 66.08
N ILE A 365 22.83 -36.95 66.69
CA ILE A 365 22.95 -36.62 68.13
C ILE A 365 22.58 -37.83 68.96
N SER A 366 21.52 -38.53 68.64
CA SER A 366 21.07 -39.75 69.36
C SER A 366 22.08 -40.85 69.25
N GLN A 367 22.72 -41.07 68.05
CA GLN A 367 23.82 -42.07 67.93
C GLN A 367 25.01 -41.69 68.77
N ASN A 368 25.44 -40.43 68.74
CA ASN A 368 26.57 -40.01 69.58
C ASN A 368 26.32 -40.22 71.09
N LEU A 369 25.07 -39.92 71.55
CA LEU A 369 24.69 -40.17 72.95
C LEU A 369 24.71 -41.63 73.31
N VAL A 370 24.24 -42.55 72.43
CA VAL A 370 24.29 -43.94 72.60
C VAL A 370 25.71 -44.50 72.61
N GLU A 371 26.61 -43.95 71.74
CA GLU A 371 28.01 -44.30 71.77
C GLU A 371 28.74 -43.84 73.04
N GLU A 372 28.40 -42.61 73.49
CA GLU A 372 28.93 -42.08 74.77
C GLU A 372 28.49 -42.90 75.99
N GLU A 373 27.18 -43.28 76.02
CA GLU A 373 26.70 -44.17 77.07
C GLU A 373 27.35 -45.58 77.03
N ARG A 374 27.55 -46.10 75.80
CA ARG A 374 28.27 -47.38 75.65
C ARG A 374 29.72 -47.32 76.16
N ALA A 375 30.44 -46.23 75.77
CA ALA A 375 31.82 -46.02 76.20
C ALA A 375 31.87 -45.89 77.76
N ASN A 376 30.94 -45.17 78.35
CA ASN A 376 30.85 -45.00 79.82
C ASN A 376 30.58 -46.38 80.49
N LEU A 377 29.67 -47.18 79.93
CA LEU A 377 29.38 -48.50 80.43
C LEU A 377 30.61 -49.52 80.33
N GLU A 378 31.35 -49.39 79.22
CA GLU A 378 32.60 -50.20 79.10
C GLU A 378 33.67 -49.80 80.12
N ILE A 379 33.80 -48.52 80.42
CA ILE A 379 34.73 -48.08 81.48
C ILE A 379 34.29 -48.56 82.84
N ILE A 380 32.98 -48.54 83.17
CA ILE A 380 32.44 -49.02 84.44
C ILE A 380 32.61 -50.60 84.56
N LEU A 381 32.47 -51.34 83.47
CA LEU A 381 32.64 -52.77 83.46
C LEU A 381 34.14 -53.22 83.49
N ALA A 382 35.07 -52.39 83.15
CA ALA A 382 36.50 -52.59 83.14
C ALA A 382 37.21 -52.20 84.44
N SER A 383 36.49 -51.49 85.35
CA SER A 383 36.98 -51.17 86.70
C SER A 383 36.51 -52.12 87.76
#